data_8f64e1e2d8f5ad3f0594a0c7b1382bc2
#
_entry.id   8f64e1e2d8f5ad3f0594a0c7b1382bc2
#
_cell.length_a   1.000
_cell.length_b   1.000
_cell.length_c   1.000
_cell.angle_alpha   90.00
_cell.angle_beta   90.00
_cell.angle_gamma   90.00
#
_symmetry.space_group_name_H-M   'P 1'
#
loop_
_entity.id
_entity.type
_entity.pdbx_description
1 polymer ?
#
loop_
_entity_poly.entity_id
_entity_poly.type
_entity_poly.pdbx_seq_one_letter_code
_entity_poly.pdbx_strand_id
1 'polypeptide(L)'
;MNTQRWMSTHFFSFFLTWGIFLPYWSGWMIQTKGITVSEASLIMSIGLVARGLSTLFAFPYLLERVSNKVLLNIAGMGTLAALLCYIPADSFTTLLIVTVVLHIFYPTLMPALDSVAGVLVQSKQLKHYGKSRQWGSIGFVSVGILLTVFTGMFGDDVIFWALLLGISCFVVLSLTNGPEILSKKPQVNQSLKINIFELFKTKHFLVVLIIVVLLQAAHAAYYNYGYIFLQEIHAPVYLIGVIINIAVIAEIIFFSMADKRFNRFSPGTLLALAAAGSSLRWILVFTFPNVVVFCIAQTLHALSFAMGHYAFMKYLTTNIPHTHIPKAQGMYSAFALSWSTAVFTIFGGFLYEIEPRYAFIGMLACSLPAMFISLGYMKLEVEKDVLVTAEARK
;
A
#
# COMPACT_ATOMS: atom_id res chain seq x y z
N MET A 1 30.49 -2.11 0.29
CA MET A 1 29.47 -1.97 1.38
C MET A 1 28.91 -3.35 1.69
N ASN A 2 28.66 -3.70 2.97
CA ASN A 2 28.06 -5.00 3.33
C ASN A 2 26.64 -5.07 2.71
N THR A 3 26.29 -6.18 2.05
CA THR A 3 25.01 -6.40 1.37
C THR A 3 23.80 -6.14 2.28
N GLN A 4 23.88 -6.55 3.56
CA GLN A 4 22.83 -6.29 4.56
C GLN A 4 22.62 -4.78 4.77
N ARG A 5 23.70 -4.01 4.89
CA ARG A 5 23.65 -2.55 5.06
C ARG A 5 23.15 -1.87 3.80
N TRP A 6 23.58 -2.31 2.62
CA TRP A 6 23.14 -1.81 1.34
C TRP A 6 21.61 -1.94 1.19
N MET A 7 21.08 -3.15 1.45
CA MET A 7 19.65 -3.41 1.34
C MET A 7 18.83 -2.62 2.36
N SER A 8 19.31 -2.54 3.61
CA SER A 8 18.68 -1.76 4.68
C SER A 8 18.57 -0.28 4.34
N THR A 9 19.63 0.30 3.76
CA THR A 9 19.67 1.71 3.36
C THR A 9 18.67 1.99 2.23
N HIS A 10 18.53 1.06 1.26
CA HIS A 10 17.58 1.22 0.17
C HIS A 10 16.13 1.10 0.65
N PHE A 11 15.81 0.16 1.54
CA PHE A 11 14.48 0.11 2.16
C PHE A 11 14.20 1.37 2.98
N PHE A 12 15.14 1.82 3.80
CA PHE A 12 14.98 3.04 4.59
C PHE A 12 14.69 4.25 3.68
N SER A 13 15.52 4.47 2.67
CA SER A 13 15.40 5.62 1.76
C SER A 13 14.08 5.59 0.96
N PHE A 14 13.68 4.45 0.42
CA PHE A 14 12.41 4.32 -0.29
C PHE A 14 11.21 4.58 0.64
N PHE A 15 11.16 3.93 1.79
CA PHE A 15 10.01 4.08 2.71
C PHE A 15 9.96 5.44 3.39
N LEU A 16 11.09 6.13 3.52
CA LEU A 16 11.11 7.53 3.91
C LEU A 16 10.32 8.36 2.87
N THR A 17 10.59 8.19 1.58
CA THR A 17 9.84 8.91 0.54
C THR A 17 8.38 8.45 0.46
N TRP A 18 8.10 7.17 0.67
CA TRP A 18 6.75 6.62 0.69
C TRP A 18 5.91 7.16 1.84
N GLY A 19 6.53 7.41 3.00
CA GLY A 19 5.90 8.05 4.15
C GLY A 19 5.56 9.53 3.95
N ILE A 20 6.18 10.18 2.94
CA ILE A 20 5.77 11.52 2.49
C ILE A 20 4.62 11.38 1.48
N PHE A 21 4.82 10.56 0.45
CA PHE A 21 3.90 10.49 -0.68
C PHE A 21 2.51 9.98 -0.29
N LEU A 22 2.44 8.85 0.41
CA LEU A 22 1.16 8.17 0.65
C LEU A 22 0.17 9.05 1.46
N PRO A 23 0.53 9.66 2.60
CA PRO A 23 -0.42 10.41 3.41
C PRO A 23 -0.55 11.89 3.06
N TYR A 24 0.44 12.52 2.39
CA TYR A 24 0.49 13.97 2.26
C TYR A 24 0.32 14.49 0.82
N TRP A 25 0.52 13.64 -0.20
CA TRP A 25 0.63 14.08 -1.58
C TRP A 25 -0.65 14.71 -2.13
N SER A 26 -1.81 14.12 -1.86
CA SER A 26 -3.10 14.69 -2.25
C SER A 26 -3.34 16.03 -1.53
N GLY A 27 -3.03 16.09 -0.23
CA GLY A 27 -3.11 17.32 0.53
C GLY A 27 -2.21 18.42 -0.02
N TRP A 28 -0.96 18.09 -0.37
CA TRP A 28 -0.05 19.03 -1.01
C TRP A 28 -0.61 19.58 -2.33
N MET A 29 -1.17 18.74 -3.20
CA MET A 29 -1.78 19.20 -4.45
C MET A 29 -2.93 20.18 -4.20
N ILE A 30 -3.78 19.91 -3.21
CA ILE A 30 -4.91 20.76 -2.85
C ILE A 30 -4.42 22.10 -2.25
N GLN A 31 -3.54 22.04 -1.27
CA GLN A 31 -3.10 23.23 -0.50
C GLN A 31 -2.12 24.11 -1.27
N THR A 32 -1.17 23.50 -2.01
CA THR A 32 -0.08 24.23 -2.68
C THR A 32 -0.39 24.54 -4.14
N LYS A 33 -0.97 23.56 -4.88
CA LYS A 33 -1.33 23.79 -6.30
C LYS A 33 -2.71 24.40 -6.48
N GLY A 34 -3.50 24.52 -5.40
CA GLY A 34 -4.78 25.22 -5.40
C GLY A 34 -5.89 24.53 -6.19
N ILE A 35 -5.75 23.22 -6.44
CA ILE A 35 -6.78 22.43 -7.12
C ILE A 35 -7.84 21.96 -6.11
N THR A 36 -9.05 21.73 -6.60
CA THR A 36 -10.14 21.21 -5.76
C THR A 36 -9.91 19.78 -5.30
N VAL A 37 -10.63 19.34 -4.27
CA VAL A 37 -10.57 17.96 -3.79
C VAL A 37 -11.00 16.99 -4.88
N SER A 38 -12.04 17.32 -5.66
CA SER A 38 -12.50 16.51 -6.78
C SER A 38 -11.44 16.39 -7.88
N GLU A 39 -10.75 17.47 -8.23
CA GLU A 39 -9.66 17.44 -9.21
C GLU A 39 -8.49 16.59 -8.71
N ALA A 40 -8.06 16.78 -7.46
CA ALA A 40 -7.02 15.95 -6.85
C ALA A 40 -7.41 14.47 -6.83
N SER A 41 -8.68 14.18 -6.51
CA SER A 41 -9.23 12.82 -6.51
C SER A 41 -9.16 12.16 -7.89
N LEU A 42 -9.55 12.90 -8.94
CA LEU A 42 -9.51 12.40 -10.31
C LEU A 42 -8.06 12.17 -10.77
N ILE A 43 -7.16 13.12 -10.50
CA ILE A 43 -5.74 13.00 -10.81
C ILE A 43 -5.12 11.77 -10.13
N MET A 44 -5.33 11.61 -8.82
CA MET A 44 -4.81 10.47 -8.06
C MET A 44 -5.41 9.14 -8.54
N SER A 45 -6.70 9.13 -8.87
CA SER A 45 -7.37 7.92 -9.33
C SER A 45 -6.85 7.44 -10.67
N ILE A 46 -6.66 8.34 -11.63
CA ILE A 46 -6.04 8.00 -12.93
C ILE A 46 -4.59 7.54 -12.72
N GLY A 47 -3.85 8.17 -11.82
CA GLY A 47 -2.54 7.71 -11.40
C GLY A 47 -2.56 6.28 -10.84
N LEU A 48 -3.51 5.97 -9.95
CA LEU A 48 -3.68 4.61 -9.40
C LEU A 48 -4.06 3.58 -10.47
N VAL A 49 -4.83 3.96 -11.49
CA VAL A 49 -5.09 3.09 -12.66
C VAL A 49 -3.78 2.80 -13.39
N ALA A 50 -2.97 3.83 -13.66
CA ALA A 50 -1.67 3.67 -14.30
C ALA A 50 -0.71 2.80 -13.47
N ARG A 51 -0.71 2.97 -12.14
CA ARG A 51 0.02 2.09 -11.20
C ARG A 51 -0.39 0.63 -11.35
N GLY A 52 -1.69 0.34 -11.37
CA GLY A 52 -2.19 -1.02 -11.52
C GLY A 52 -1.74 -1.67 -12.83
N LEU A 53 -1.83 -0.92 -13.94
CA LEU A 53 -1.34 -1.36 -15.27
C LEU A 53 0.18 -1.59 -15.25
N SER A 54 0.94 -0.66 -14.69
CA SER A 54 2.39 -0.78 -14.57
C SER A 54 2.80 -1.99 -13.76
N THR A 55 2.18 -2.21 -12.60
CA THR A 55 2.51 -3.32 -11.70
C THR A 55 2.12 -4.68 -12.28
N LEU A 56 1.00 -4.74 -13.03
CA LEU A 56 0.49 -6.01 -13.57
C LEU A 56 1.17 -6.42 -14.88
N PHE A 57 1.56 -5.46 -15.71
CA PHE A 57 2.08 -5.72 -17.05
C PHE A 57 3.52 -5.24 -17.27
N ALA A 58 3.80 -3.96 -17.02
CA ALA A 58 5.09 -3.37 -17.33
C ALA A 58 6.22 -3.91 -16.43
N PHE A 59 5.96 -4.02 -15.12
CA PHE A 59 6.95 -4.49 -14.16
C PHE A 59 7.38 -5.94 -14.41
N PRO A 60 6.47 -6.94 -14.54
CA PRO A 60 6.86 -8.31 -14.87
C PRO A 60 7.61 -8.43 -16.21
N TYR A 61 7.15 -7.67 -17.22
CA TYR A 61 7.80 -7.64 -18.52
C TYR A 61 9.25 -7.14 -18.47
N LEU A 62 9.50 -6.08 -17.70
CA LEU A 62 10.84 -5.54 -17.51
C LEU A 62 11.71 -6.47 -16.64
N LEU A 63 11.12 -7.07 -15.60
CA LEU A 63 11.82 -7.98 -14.70
C LEU A 63 12.42 -9.20 -15.44
N GLU A 64 11.79 -9.66 -16.51
CA GLU A 64 12.30 -10.76 -17.37
C GLU A 64 13.41 -10.33 -18.33
N ARG A 65 13.56 -9.04 -18.62
CA ARG A 65 14.43 -8.54 -19.71
C ARG A 65 15.65 -7.78 -19.25
N VAL A 66 15.56 -7.10 -18.12
CA VAL A 66 16.66 -6.31 -17.59
C VAL A 66 17.12 -6.82 -16.24
N SER A 67 18.36 -6.50 -15.86
CA SER A 67 18.86 -6.88 -14.55
C SER A 67 18.14 -6.09 -13.43
N ASN A 68 18.09 -6.64 -12.23
CA ASN A 68 17.44 -6.02 -11.08
C ASN A 68 18.02 -4.62 -10.76
N LYS A 69 19.33 -4.42 -10.98
CA LYS A 69 19.97 -3.11 -10.81
C LYS A 69 19.47 -2.11 -11.85
N VAL A 70 19.38 -2.52 -13.11
CA VAL A 70 18.87 -1.66 -14.20
C VAL A 70 17.39 -1.31 -13.95
N LEU A 71 16.58 -2.27 -13.54
CA LEU A 71 15.16 -2.05 -13.23
C LEU A 71 14.98 -1.03 -12.10
N LEU A 72 15.76 -1.16 -11.00
CA LEU A 72 15.74 -0.23 -9.89
C LEU A 72 16.14 1.19 -10.33
N ASN A 73 17.18 1.30 -11.18
CA ASN A 73 17.63 2.59 -11.70
C ASN A 73 16.60 3.24 -12.65
N ILE A 74 15.98 2.46 -13.55
CA ILE A 74 14.92 2.96 -14.45
C ILE A 74 13.75 3.51 -13.61
N ALA A 75 13.28 2.75 -12.63
CA ALA A 75 12.19 3.18 -11.77
C ALA A 75 12.56 4.43 -10.95
N GLY A 76 13.77 4.47 -10.36
CA GLY A 76 14.25 5.63 -9.60
C GLY A 76 14.42 6.88 -10.45
N MET A 77 15.12 6.78 -11.57
CA MET A 77 15.36 7.92 -12.46
C MET A 77 14.07 8.41 -13.11
N GLY A 78 13.17 7.49 -13.52
CA GLY A 78 11.84 7.86 -14.04
C GLY A 78 10.99 8.59 -13.00
N THR A 79 11.06 8.16 -11.74
CA THR A 79 10.40 8.85 -10.60
C THR A 79 10.97 10.26 -10.41
N LEU A 80 12.30 10.40 -10.41
CA LEU A 80 12.96 11.70 -10.26
C LEU A 80 12.59 12.64 -11.40
N ALA A 81 12.63 12.16 -12.65
CA ALA A 81 12.24 12.94 -13.81
C ALA A 81 10.77 13.39 -13.73
N ALA A 82 9.86 12.50 -13.33
CA ALA A 82 8.45 12.85 -13.12
C ALA A 82 8.29 13.93 -12.04
N LEU A 83 9.00 13.82 -10.89
CA LEU A 83 8.93 14.84 -9.84
C LEU A 83 9.45 16.20 -10.32
N LEU A 84 10.52 16.24 -11.11
CA LEU A 84 11.01 17.51 -11.68
C LEU A 84 9.97 18.16 -12.61
N CYS A 85 9.17 17.37 -13.32
CA CYS A 85 8.08 17.88 -14.15
C CYS A 85 6.90 18.47 -13.34
N TYR A 86 6.79 18.23 -12.03
CA TYR A 86 5.80 18.91 -11.19
C TYR A 86 6.15 20.39 -10.93
N ILE A 87 7.40 20.79 -11.07
CA ILE A 87 7.81 22.18 -10.80
C ILE A 87 7.03 23.16 -11.68
N PRO A 88 6.99 23.00 -13.03
CA PRO A 88 6.22 23.87 -13.91
C PRO A 88 4.74 23.46 -14.07
N ALA A 89 4.26 22.40 -13.37
CA ALA A 89 2.91 21.88 -13.55
C ALA A 89 1.95 22.61 -12.62
N ASP A 90 1.13 23.53 -13.16
CA ASP A 90 0.17 24.34 -12.39
C ASP A 90 -1.27 24.21 -12.91
N SER A 91 -1.50 23.50 -14.02
CA SER A 91 -2.85 23.23 -14.53
C SER A 91 -3.30 21.80 -14.23
N PHE A 92 -4.62 21.59 -14.14
CA PHE A 92 -5.19 20.25 -14.00
C PHE A 92 -4.61 19.25 -14.99
N THR A 93 -4.52 19.60 -16.26
CA THR A 93 -4.02 18.71 -17.33
C THR A 93 -2.54 18.36 -17.13
N THR A 94 -1.70 19.34 -16.80
CA THR A 94 -0.27 19.11 -16.59
C THR A 94 -0.04 18.26 -15.34
N LEU A 95 -0.74 18.56 -14.24
CA LEU A 95 -0.70 17.76 -13.00
C LEU A 95 -1.17 16.32 -13.24
N LEU A 96 -2.23 16.12 -14.04
CA LEU A 96 -2.73 14.79 -14.41
C LEU A 96 -1.67 13.99 -15.17
N ILE A 97 -1.08 14.57 -16.21
CA ILE A 97 -0.07 13.89 -17.05
C ILE A 97 1.13 13.49 -16.19
N VAL A 98 1.65 14.42 -15.40
CA VAL A 98 2.83 14.18 -14.56
C VAL A 98 2.52 13.14 -13.47
N THR A 99 1.31 13.16 -12.89
CA THR A 99 0.87 12.15 -11.91
C THR A 99 0.80 10.76 -12.52
N VAL A 100 0.30 10.64 -13.75
CA VAL A 100 0.27 9.35 -14.47
C VAL A 100 1.71 8.82 -14.65
N VAL A 101 2.63 9.68 -15.11
CA VAL A 101 4.04 9.30 -15.29
C VAL A 101 4.66 8.89 -13.95
N LEU A 102 4.41 9.67 -12.88
CA LEU A 102 4.90 9.35 -11.54
C LEU A 102 4.39 7.97 -11.07
N HIS A 103 3.12 7.67 -11.27
CA HIS A 103 2.51 6.40 -10.86
C HIS A 103 2.93 5.19 -11.70
N ILE A 104 3.52 5.39 -12.87
CA ILE A 104 4.15 4.33 -13.66
C ILE A 104 5.48 3.90 -13.01
N PHE A 105 6.28 4.86 -12.54
CA PHE A 105 7.64 4.58 -12.05
C PHE A 105 7.73 4.43 -10.54
N TYR A 106 7.14 5.35 -9.78
CA TYR A 106 7.39 5.44 -8.35
C TYR A 106 6.89 4.22 -7.55
N PRO A 107 5.64 3.76 -7.68
CA PRO A 107 5.19 2.59 -6.94
C PRO A 107 5.87 1.28 -7.34
N THR A 108 6.49 1.23 -8.53
CA THR A 108 7.23 0.05 -8.98
C THR A 108 8.57 -0.14 -8.27
N LEU A 109 9.06 0.90 -7.58
CA LEU A 109 10.25 0.79 -6.72
C LEU A 109 10.08 -0.23 -5.60
N MET A 110 8.88 -0.35 -5.03
CA MET A 110 8.61 -1.29 -3.95
C MET A 110 8.79 -2.75 -4.40
N PRO A 111 8.07 -3.26 -5.43
CA PRO A 111 8.30 -4.61 -5.92
C PRO A 111 9.70 -4.82 -6.53
N ALA A 112 10.34 -3.77 -7.05
CA ALA A 112 11.73 -3.84 -7.50
C ALA A 112 12.70 -4.10 -6.33
N LEU A 113 12.54 -3.41 -5.19
CA LEU A 113 13.32 -3.67 -3.98
C LEU A 113 13.07 -5.06 -3.41
N ASP A 114 11.82 -5.53 -3.43
CA ASP A 114 11.49 -6.88 -2.97
C ASP A 114 12.10 -7.96 -3.89
N SER A 115 12.10 -7.73 -5.21
CA SER A 115 12.80 -8.60 -6.17
C SER A 115 14.31 -8.64 -5.92
N VAL A 116 14.93 -7.48 -5.73
CA VAL A 116 16.35 -7.35 -5.36
C VAL A 116 16.65 -8.14 -4.09
N ALA A 117 15.84 -7.94 -3.04
CA ALA A 117 16.01 -8.65 -1.78
C ALA A 117 15.84 -10.16 -1.95
N GLY A 118 14.88 -10.61 -2.76
CA GLY A 118 14.68 -12.03 -3.10
C GLY A 118 15.91 -12.67 -3.74
N VAL A 119 16.52 -12.00 -4.72
CA VAL A 119 17.76 -12.48 -5.38
C VAL A 119 18.91 -12.56 -4.37
N LEU A 120 19.05 -11.56 -3.49
CA LEU A 120 20.12 -11.55 -2.49
C LEU A 120 19.94 -12.63 -1.40
N VAL A 121 18.69 -12.96 -1.04
CA VAL A 121 18.39 -14.07 -0.12
C VAL A 121 18.70 -15.42 -0.78
N GLN A 122 18.23 -15.64 -2.01
CA GLN A 122 18.48 -16.86 -2.76
C GLN A 122 19.97 -17.13 -2.98
N SER A 123 20.74 -16.07 -3.24
CA SER A 123 22.20 -16.16 -3.39
C SER A 123 22.96 -16.22 -2.06
N LYS A 124 22.27 -16.31 -0.92
CA LYS A 124 22.83 -16.33 0.44
C LYS A 124 23.68 -15.09 0.79
N GLN A 125 23.56 -14.00 0.04
CA GLN A 125 24.25 -12.73 0.30
C GLN A 125 23.52 -11.85 1.31
N LEU A 126 22.20 -12.02 1.46
CA LEU A 126 21.37 -11.34 2.47
C LEU A 126 20.92 -12.37 3.52
N LYS A 127 21.49 -12.28 4.73
CA LYS A 127 21.19 -13.23 5.81
C LYS A 127 19.86 -12.96 6.52
N HIS A 128 19.48 -11.70 6.67
CA HIS A 128 18.35 -11.27 7.49
C HIS A 128 17.46 -10.29 6.72
N TYR A 129 16.62 -10.79 5.82
CA TYR A 129 15.67 -9.97 5.06
C TYR A 129 14.79 -9.09 5.99
N GLY A 130 14.19 -9.69 7.03
CA GLY A 130 13.33 -8.97 7.97
C GLY A 130 14.01 -7.77 8.65
N LYS A 131 15.30 -7.91 9.00
CA LYS A 131 16.07 -6.79 9.56
C LYS A 131 16.27 -5.66 8.55
N SER A 132 16.50 -5.98 7.27
CA SER A 132 16.59 -4.94 6.23
C SER A 132 15.25 -4.28 5.99
N ARG A 133 14.15 -5.06 5.93
CA ARG A 133 12.81 -4.56 5.70
C ARG A 133 12.29 -3.66 6.84
N GLN A 134 12.69 -3.97 8.10
CA GLN A 134 12.37 -3.18 9.28
C GLN A 134 12.87 -1.73 9.17
N TRP A 135 14.02 -1.50 8.53
CA TRP A 135 14.52 -0.14 8.27
C TRP A 135 13.58 0.68 7.41
N GLY A 136 12.79 0.03 6.56
CA GLY A 136 11.71 0.70 5.83
C GLY A 136 10.66 1.28 6.77
N SER A 137 10.15 0.51 7.73
CA SER A 137 9.18 1.01 8.72
C SER A 137 9.75 2.16 9.55
N ILE A 138 11.04 2.07 9.93
CA ILE A 138 11.72 3.16 10.63
C ILE A 138 11.77 4.42 9.75
N GLY A 139 12.12 4.29 8.46
CA GLY A 139 12.13 5.42 7.51
C GLY A 139 10.76 6.08 7.38
N PHE A 140 9.70 5.28 7.22
CA PHE A 140 8.33 5.76 7.11
C PHE A 140 7.89 6.56 8.36
N VAL A 141 8.08 6.00 9.54
CA VAL A 141 7.69 6.65 10.80
C VAL A 141 8.53 7.90 11.06
N SER A 142 9.85 7.82 10.82
CA SER A 142 10.76 8.95 11.06
C SER A 142 10.40 10.16 10.20
N VAL A 143 10.12 9.95 8.91
CA VAL A 143 9.78 11.08 8.03
C VAL A 143 8.44 11.69 8.39
N GLY A 144 7.43 10.91 8.80
CA GLY A 144 6.14 11.44 9.21
C GLY A 144 6.27 12.39 10.41
N ILE A 145 7.18 12.07 11.37
CA ILE A 145 7.46 12.95 12.53
C ILE A 145 8.24 14.19 12.07
N LEU A 146 9.28 14.02 11.26
CA LEU A 146 10.11 15.13 10.79
C LEU A 146 9.29 16.08 9.91
N LEU A 147 8.51 15.55 8.97
CA LEU A 147 7.73 16.33 8.03
C LEU A 147 6.70 17.21 8.74
N THR A 148 6.08 16.69 9.81
CA THR A 148 5.09 17.46 10.57
C THR A 148 5.70 18.68 11.26
N VAL A 149 6.97 18.61 11.69
CA VAL A 149 7.70 19.77 12.23
C VAL A 149 8.00 20.77 11.12
N PHE A 150 8.49 20.29 9.96
CA PHE A 150 8.84 21.16 8.85
C PHE A 150 7.61 21.82 8.21
N THR A 151 6.50 21.12 8.04
CA THR A 151 5.25 21.71 7.54
C THR A 151 4.70 22.76 8.52
N GLY A 152 4.84 22.54 9.81
CA GLY A 152 4.47 23.54 10.83
C GLY A 152 5.33 24.80 10.82
N MET A 153 6.60 24.71 10.39
CA MET A 153 7.54 25.85 10.32
C MET A 153 7.50 26.58 8.97
N PHE A 154 7.35 25.86 7.88
CA PHE A 154 7.57 26.36 6.51
C PHE A 154 6.37 26.19 5.57
N GLY A 155 5.26 25.61 6.07
CA GLY A 155 4.06 25.34 5.26
C GLY A 155 4.16 24.08 4.42
N ASP A 156 3.12 23.80 3.65
CA ASP A 156 2.92 22.53 2.93
C ASP A 156 3.85 22.35 1.72
N ASP A 157 4.49 23.40 1.22
CA ASP A 157 5.48 23.34 0.15
C ASP A 157 6.65 22.40 0.47
N VAL A 158 6.99 22.26 1.74
CA VAL A 158 8.02 21.35 2.24
C VAL A 158 7.77 19.89 1.81
N ILE A 159 6.50 19.48 1.66
CA ILE A 159 6.13 18.12 1.28
C ILE A 159 6.76 17.75 -0.08
N PHE A 160 6.63 18.65 -1.07
CA PHE A 160 7.23 18.44 -2.38
C PHE A 160 8.75 18.39 -2.33
N TRP A 161 9.38 19.37 -1.69
CA TRP A 161 10.84 19.46 -1.64
C TRP A 161 11.46 18.32 -0.84
N ALA A 162 10.83 17.87 0.24
CA ALA A 162 11.26 16.71 1.00
C ALA A 162 11.17 15.41 0.18
N LEU A 163 10.08 15.23 -0.59
CA LEU A 163 9.93 14.09 -1.50
C LEU A 163 10.99 14.11 -2.59
N LEU A 164 11.20 15.26 -3.25
CA LEU A 164 12.20 15.44 -4.31
C LEU A 164 13.61 15.14 -3.79
N LEU A 165 13.97 15.68 -2.62
CA LEU A 165 15.26 15.41 -1.97
C LEU A 165 15.40 13.92 -1.63
N GLY A 166 14.38 13.31 -1.03
CA GLY A 166 14.40 11.89 -0.67
C GLY A 166 14.57 10.97 -1.88
N ILE A 167 13.85 11.23 -2.98
CA ILE A 167 14.00 10.49 -4.24
C ILE A 167 15.36 10.74 -4.87
N SER A 168 15.88 11.96 -4.83
CA SER A 168 17.24 12.27 -5.32
C SER A 168 18.29 11.47 -4.56
N CYS A 169 18.19 11.42 -3.23
CA CYS A 169 19.07 10.58 -2.40
C CYS A 169 18.92 9.08 -2.74
N PHE A 170 17.68 8.60 -2.94
CA PHE A 170 17.44 7.22 -3.34
C PHE A 170 18.11 6.89 -4.69
N VAL A 171 17.98 7.77 -5.68
CA VAL A 171 18.61 7.59 -7.00
C VAL A 171 20.13 7.55 -6.88
N VAL A 172 20.72 8.50 -6.15
CA VAL A 172 22.19 8.49 -5.88
C VAL A 172 22.61 7.16 -5.25
N LEU A 173 21.90 6.68 -4.25
CA LEU A 173 22.17 5.38 -3.61
C LEU A 173 22.05 4.21 -4.59
N SER A 174 21.02 4.20 -5.47
CA SER A 174 20.80 3.13 -6.44
C SER A 174 21.87 3.07 -7.54
N LEU A 175 22.51 4.21 -7.84
CA LEU A 175 23.61 4.30 -8.80
C LEU A 175 24.95 3.83 -8.19
N THR A 176 25.06 3.76 -6.86
CA THR A 176 26.28 3.27 -6.21
C THR A 176 26.53 1.79 -6.49
N ASN A 177 27.77 1.33 -6.26
CA ASN A 177 28.14 -0.06 -6.46
C ASN A 177 27.41 -0.97 -5.46
N GLY A 178 26.41 -1.70 -5.96
CA GLY A 178 25.70 -2.76 -5.26
C GLY A 178 26.33 -4.14 -5.50
N PRO A 179 25.76 -5.19 -4.91
CA PRO A 179 26.18 -6.57 -5.16
C PRO A 179 26.16 -6.93 -6.65
N GLU A 180 27.26 -7.48 -7.17
CA GLU A 180 27.44 -7.78 -8.60
C GLU A 180 26.34 -8.68 -9.18
N ILE A 181 25.79 -9.58 -8.37
CA ILE A 181 24.71 -10.48 -8.78
C ILE A 181 23.48 -9.74 -9.32
N LEU A 182 23.23 -8.52 -8.83
CA LEU A 182 22.09 -7.69 -9.26
C LEU A 182 22.27 -7.11 -10.67
N SER A 183 23.50 -7.09 -11.19
CA SER A 183 23.81 -6.65 -12.55
C SER A 183 23.66 -7.77 -13.59
N LYS A 184 23.55 -9.02 -13.14
CA LYS A 184 23.33 -10.16 -14.02
C LYS A 184 21.88 -10.15 -14.56
N LYS A 185 21.72 -10.45 -15.85
CA LYS A 185 20.38 -10.63 -16.42
C LYS A 185 19.69 -11.82 -15.76
N PRO A 186 18.37 -11.74 -15.52
CA PRO A 186 17.62 -12.87 -14.98
C PRO A 186 17.75 -14.07 -15.94
N GLN A 187 17.99 -15.24 -15.37
CA GLN A 187 17.82 -16.48 -16.12
C GLN A 187 16.32 -16.73 -16.19
N VAL A 188 15.73 -16.52 -17.36
CA VAL A 188 14.31 -16.76 -17.60
C VAL A 188 14.07 -18.27 -17.50
N ASN A 189 13.59 -18.72 -16.34
CA ASN A 189 13.00 -20.04 -16.23
C ASN A 189 11.68 -20.02 -17.00
N GLN A 190 11.64 -20.67 -18.17
CA GLN A 190 10.47 -20.76 -19.06
C GLN A 190 9.23 -21.41 -18.39
N SER A 191 9.31 -21.84 -17.14
CA SER A 191 8.30 -22.66 -16.46
C SER A 191 7.08 -21.89 -15.92
N LEU A 192 6.96 -20.57 -16.08
CA LEU A 192 5.88 -19.81 -15.43
C LEU A 192 4.98 -19.03 -16.40
N LYS A 193 4.67 -19.57 -17.58
CA LYS A 193 3.48 -19.14 -18.33
C LYS A 193 2.20 -19.69 -17.68
N ILE A 194 2.02 -19.41 -16.40
CA ILE A 194 0.79 -19.75 -15.70
C ILE A 194 -0.29 -18.81 -16.19
N ASN A 195 -1.39 -19.35 -16.68
CA ASN A 195 -2.55 -18.56 -17.07
C ASN A 195 -3.20 -17.96 -15.80
N ILE A 196 -3.39 -16.63 -15.77
CA ILE A 196 -4.07 -15.94 -14.65
C ILE A 196 -5.46 -16.54 -14.39
N PHE A 197 -6.13 -17.01 -15.44
CA PHE A 197 -7.46 -17.62 -15.32
C PHE A 197 -7.48 -18.94 -14.53
N GLU A 198 -6.34 -19.60 -14.35
CA GLU A 198 -6.26 -20.80 -13.50
C GLU A 198 -6.49 -20.49 -12.01
N LEU A 199 -6.13 -19.29 -11.57
CA LEU A 199 -6.40 -18.86 -10.19
C LEU A 199 -7.90 -18.80 -9.88
N PHE A 200 -8.74 -18.42 -10.85
CA PHE A 200 -10.18 -18.38 -10.67
C PHE A 200 -10.82 -19.79 -10.56
N LYS A 201 -10.12 -20.82 -11.00
CA LYS A 201 -10.54 -22.22 -10.79
C LYS A 201 -10.27 -22.70 -9.38
N THR A 202 -9.39 -22.02 -8.64
CA THR A 202 -9.10 -22.37 -7.25
C THR A 202 -10.31 -22.03 -6.36
N LYS A 203 -10.69 -22.99 -5.54
CA LYS A 203 -11.87 -22.89 -4.69
C LYS A 203 -11.84 -21.62 -3.83
N HIS A 204 -12.87 -20.81 -3.96
CA HIS A 204 -13.08 -19.55 -3.24
C HIS A 204 -12.08 -18.41 -3.50
N PHE A 205 -11.11 -18.55 -4.43
CA PHE A 205 -10.14 -17.49 -4.72
C PHE A 205 -10.82 -16.16 -5.10
N LEU A 206 -11.83 -16.23 -5.97
CA LEU A 206 -12.57 -15.03 -6.39
C LEU A 206 -13.28 -14.35 -5.21
N VAL A 207 -13.91 -15.14 -4.33
CA VAL A 207 -14.61 -14.61 -3.15
C VAL A 207 -13.63 -13.90 -2.21
N VAL A 208 -12.51 -14.54 -1.89
CA VAL A 208 -11.48 -13.94 -1.03
C VAL A 208 -10.87 -12.70 -1.69
N LEU A 209 -10.62 -12.74 -3.00
CA LEU A 209 -10.12 -11.58 -3.74
C LEU A 209 -11.11 -10.40 -3.67
N ILE A 210 -12.41 -10.64 -3.87
CA ILE A 210 -13.44 -9.59 -3.75
C ILE A 210 -13.45 -8.99 -2.34
N ILE A 211 -13.40 -9.81 -1.31
CA ILE A 211 -13.38 -9.33 0.09
C ILE A 211 -12.19 -8.40 0.31
N VAL A 212 -10.98 -8.80 -0.08
CA VAL A 212 -9.78 -7.98 0.15
C VAL A 212 -9.74 -6.74 -0.75
N VAL A 213 -10.32 -6.80 -1.94
CA VAL A 213 -10.52 -5.63 -2.82
C VAL A 213 -11.40 -4.59 -2.13
N LEU A 214 -12.53 -5.01 -1.56
CA LEU A 214 -13.43 -4.13 -0.82
C LEU A 214 -12.78 -3.58 0.46
N LEU A 215 -12.05 -4.42 1.21
CA LEU A 215 -11.34 -3.99 2.41
C LEU A 215 -10.28 -2.92 2.11
N GLN A 216 -9.53 -3.07 1.02
CA GLN A 216 -8.52 -2.08 0.63
C GLN A 216 -9.17 -0.80 0.09
N ALA A 217 -10.23 -0.92 -0.71
CA ALA A 217 -11.01 0.22 -1.19
C ALA A 217 -11.56 1.08 -0.04
N ALA A 218 -11.94 0.45 1.07
CA ALA A 218 -12.43 1.14 2.27
C ALA A 218 -11.36 2.06 2.94
N HIS A 219 -10.12 2.04 2.50
CA HIS A 219 -9.06 2.94 2.99
C HIS A 219 -8.83 4.15 2.07
N ALA A 220 -9.51 4.24 0.93
CA ALA A 220 -9.28 5.28 -0.08
C ALA A 220 -9.40 6.71 0.49
N ALA A 221 -10.44 6.98 1.27
CA ALA A 221 -10.63 8.29 1.90
C ALA A 221 -9.50 8.64 2.88
N TYR A 222 -9.07 7.69 3.68
CA TYR A 222 -7.99 7.89 4.63
C TYR A 222 -6.65 8.22 3.95
N TYR A 223 -6.28 7.48 2.91
CA TYR A 223 -5.01 7.69 2.22
C TYR A 223 -4.95 9.01 1.45
N ASN A 224 -6.07 9.49 0.95
CA ASN A 224 -6.09 10.70 0.13
C ASN A 224 -6.50 11.96 0.91
N TYR A 225 -7.36 11.82 1.93
CA TYR A 225 -7.94 12.97 2.62
C TYR A 225 -7.63 13.01 4.13
N GLY A 226 -7.00 11.99 4.68
CA GLY A 226 -6.71 11.92 6.13
C GLY A 226 -5.88 13.09 6.63
N TYR A 227 -4.92 13.58 5.82
CA TYR A 227 -4.09 14.73 6.15
C TYR A 227 -4.92 16.03 6.21
N ILE A 228 -5.66 16.36 5.17
CA ILE A 228 -6.48 17.56 5.11
C ILE A 228 -7.64 17.49 6.11
N PHE A 229 -8.22 16.31 6.35
CA PHE A 229 -9.24 16.12 7.38
C PHE A 229 -8.72 16.41 8.79
N LEU A 230 -7.48 16.03 9.10
CA LEU A 230 -6.85 16.39 10.37
C LEU A 230 -6.69 17.91 10.52
N GLN A 231 -6.42 18.63 9.44
CA GLN A 231 -6.39 20.09 9.44
C GLN A 231 -7.80 20.67 9.69
N GLU A 232 -8.84 20.14 9.02
CA GLU A 232 -10.24 20.53 9.18
C GLU A 232 -10.75 20.35 10.62
N ILE A 233 -10.41 19.25 11.29
CA ILE A 233 -10.78 19.02 12.70
C ILE A 233 -9.83 19.71 13.69
N HIS A 234 -9.02 20.67 13.20
CA HIS A 234 -8.10 21.49 13.98
C HIS A 234 -7.06 20.69 14.79
N ALA A 235 -6.57 19.58 14.22
CA ALA A 235 -5.45 18.87 14.81
C ALA A 235 -4.21 19.79 14.86
N PRO A 236 -3.47 19.83 15.98
CA PRO A 236 -2.23 20.60 16.04
C PRO A 236 -1.27 20.15 14.93
N VAL A 237 -0.82 21.08 14.11
CA VAL A 237 0.01 20.78 12.91
C VAL A 237 1.20 19.91 13.28
N TYR A 238 1.86 20.18 14.41
CA TYR A 238 3.01 19.42 14.92
C TYR A 238 2.68 17.99 15.37
N LEU A 239 1.41 17.60 15.44
CA LEU A 239 0.98 16.25 15.82
C LEU A 239 0.42 15.44 14.65
N ILE A 240 0.12 16.06 13.52
CA ILE A 240 -0.54 15.36 12.39
C ILE A 240 0.26 14.13 11.96
N GLY A 241 1.57 14.24 11.77
CA GLY A 241 2.41 13.09 11.41
C GLY A 241 2.49 12.03 12.50
N VAL A 242 2.45 12.40 13.76
CA VAL A 242 2.37 11.47 14.89
C VAL A 242 1.05 10.71 14.85
N ILE A 243 -0.06 11.42 14.64
CA ILE A 243 -1.42 10.84 14.56
C ILE A 243 -1.51 9.85 13.39
N ILE A 244 -0.99 10.21 12.23
CA ILE A 244 -0.95 9.31 11.06
C ILE A 244 -0.11 8.06 11.37
N ASN A 245 1.02 8.21 12.06
CA ASN A 245 1.91 7.10 12.41
C ASN A 245 1.34 6.15 13.47
N ILE A 246 0.32 6.53 14.25
CA ILE A 246 -0.38 5.60 15.16
C ILE A 246 -0.87 4.37 14.39
N ALA A 247 -1.40 4.55 13.18
CA ALA A 247 -1.85 3.45 12.32
C ALA A 247 -0.72 2.48 11.99
N VAL A 248 0.45 3.01 11.60
CA VAL A 248 1.63 2.20 11.24
C VAL A 248 2.21 1.48 12.46
N ILE A 249 2.25 2.15 13.61
CA ILE A 249 2.70 1.52 14.86
C ILE A 249 1.76 0.38 15.26
N ALA A 250 0.44 0.60 15.19
CA ALA A 250 -0.55 -0.44 15.47
C ALA A 250 -0.42 -1.64 14.53
N GLU A 251 -0.12 -1.41 13.26
CA GLU A 251 0.16 -2.44 12.25
C GLU A 251 1.43 -3.24 12.59
N ILE A 252 2.53 -2.58 12.95
CA ILE A 252 3.77 -3.23 13.38
C ILE A 252 3.52 -4.12 14.60
N ILE A 253 2.79 -3.63 15.60
CA ILE A 253 2.44 -4.40 16.79
C ILE A 253 1.60 -5.63 16.40
N PHE A 254 0.60 -5.45 15.52
CA PHE A 254 -0.21 -6.56 15.03
C PHE A 254 0.65 -7.65 14.39
N PHE A 255 1.50 -7.30 13.40
CA PHE A 255 2.33 -8.28 12.70
C PHE A 255 3.34 -8.97 13.61
N SER A 256 3.82 -8.31 14.66
CA SER A 256 4.74 -8.92 15.63
C SER A 256 4.12 -10.09 16.41
N MET A 257 2.80 -10.11 16.53
CA MET A 257 2.07 -11.14 17.28
C MET A 257 1.12 -11.99 16.42
N ALA A 258 0.98 -11.67 15.12
CA ALA A 258 -0.02 -12.26 14.24
C ALA A 258 0.03 -13.79 14.23
N ASP A 259 1.19 -14.37 13.97
CA ASP A 259 1.35 -15.83 13.89
C ASP A 259 1.07 -16.53 15.23
N LYS A 260 1.44 -15.91 16.36
CA LYS A 260 1.23 -16.51 17.69
C LYS A 260 -0.24 -16.47 18.13
N ARG A 261 -0.97 -15.40 17.80
CA ARG A 261 -2.32 -15.17 18.32
C ARG A 261 -3.43 -15.51 17.32
N PHE A 262 -3.19 -15.28 16.04
CA PHE A 262 -4.24 -15.34 15.01
C PHE A 262 -4.11 -16.54 14.07
N ASN A 263 -3.02 -17.33 14.15
CA ASN A 263 -2.83 -18.49 13.28
C ASN A 263 -3.91 -19.59 13.47
N ARG A 264 -4.58 -19.64 14.63
CA ARG A 264 -5.66 -20.60 14.91
C ARG A 264 -6.99 -20.27 14.21
N PHE A 265 -7.20 -19.03 13.79
CA PHE A 265 -8.44 -18.61 13.15
C PHE A 265 -8.40 -18.87 11.65
N SER A 266 -9.54 -19.22 11.05
CA SER A 266 -9.65 -19.38 9.60
C SER A 266 -9.48 -18.05 8.86
N PRO A 267 -9.07 -18.06 7.58
CA PRO A 267 -9.04 -16.84 6.76
C PRO A 267 -10.38 -16.10 6.74
N GLY A 268 -11.51 -16.80 6.65
CA GLY A 268 -12.85 -16.20 6.65
C GLY A 268 -13.17 -15.46 7.95
N THR A 269 -12.83 -16.05 9.11
CA THR A 269 -12.99 -15.39 10.42
C THR A 269 -12.16 -14.12 10.50
N LEU A 270 -10.90 -14.16 10.06
CA LEU A 270 -10.01 -12.99 10.09
C LEU A 270 -10.50 -11.88 9.15
N LEU A 271 -10.99 -12.24 7.96
CA LEU A 271 -11.58 -11.28 7.02
C LEU A 271 -12.84 -10.62 7.57
N ALA A 272 -13.71 -11.40 8.24
CA ALA A 272 -14.92 -10.86 8.87
C ALA A 272 -14.57 -9.88 10.00
N LEU A 273 -13.60 -10.21 10.86
CA LEU A 273 -13.09 -9.31 11.90
C LEU A 273 -12.44 -8.05 11.30
N ALA A 274 -11.69 -8.19 10.22
CA ALA A 274 -11.10 -7.04 9.52
C ALA A 274 -12.17 -6.10 8.96
N ALA A 275 -13.22 -6.65 8.36
CA ALA A 275 -14.33 -5.87 7.82
C ALA A 275 -15.17 -5.18 8.91
N ALA A 276 -15.42 -5.88 10.03
CA ALA A 276 -16.08 -5.29 11.20
C ALA A 276 -15.24 -4.14 11.80
N GLY A 277 -13.92 -4.36 11.96
CA GLY A 277 -12.99 -3.33 12.42
C GLY A 277 -12.92 -2.12 11.49
N SER A 278 -12.96 -2.34 10.17
CA SER A 278 -13.01 -1.26 9.17
C SER A 278 -14.32 -0.48 9.27
N SER A 279 -15.45 -1.16 9.38
CA SER A 279 -16.76 -0.50 9.51
C SER A 279 -16.85 0.33 10.79
N LEU A 280 -16.41 -0.24 11.92
CA LEU A 280 -16.35 0.49 13.20
C LEU A 280 -15.46 1.74 13.11
N ARG A 281 -14.30 1.62 12.47
CA ARG A 281 -13.37 2.72 12.27
C ARG A 281 -14.04 3.91 11.60
N TRP A 282 -14.72 3.68 10.48
CA TRP A 282 -15.33 4.75 9.71
C TRP A 282 -16.59 5.34 10.34
N ILE A 283 -17.37 4.52 11.06
CA ILE A 283 -18.49 5.01 11.87
C ILE A 283 -17.99 5.95 12.97
N LEU A 284 -16.90 5.60 13.66
CA LEU A 284 -16.33 6.44 14.72
C LEU A 284 -15.86 7.80 14.18
N VAL A 285 -15.10 7.80 13.08
CA VAL A 285 -14.57 9.03 12.47
C VAL A 285 -15.72 9.93 11.98
N PHE A 286 -16.77 9.34 11.40
CA PHE A 286 -17.95 10.08 10.96
C PHE A 286 -18.74 10.68 12.12
N THR A 287 -19.02 9.87 13.16
CA THR A 287 -19.91 10.27 14.26
C THR A 287 -19.24 11.30 15.19
N PHE A 288 -17.95 11.16 15.38
CA PHE A 288 -17.17 12.00 16.30
C PHE A 288 -15.94 12.59 15.59
N PRO A 289 -16.11 13.61 14.74
CA PRO A 289 -15.03 14.21 13.95
C PRO A 289 -14.12 15.08 14.85
N ASN A 290 -13.33 14.46 15.70
CA ASN A 290 -12.35 15.10 16.54
C ASN A 290 -11.04 14.32 16.63
N VAL A 291 -9.98 14.98 17.04
CA VAL A 291 -8.61 14.44 17.04
C VAL A 291 -8.49 13.20 17.91
N VAL A 292 -9.13 13.16 19.08
CA VAL A 292 -9.02 12.02 20.01
C VAL A 292 -9.62 10.77 19.42
N VAL A 293 -10.84 10.87 18.86
CA VAL A 293 -11.49 9.73 18.20
C VAL A 293 -10.75 9.32 16.96
N PHE A 294 -10.17 10.25 16.21
CA PHE A 294 -9.34 9.93 15.07
C PHE A 294 -8.09 9.14 15.49
N CYS A 295 -7.43 9.51 16.60
CA CYS A 295 -6.30 8.71 17.14
C CYS A 295 -6.73 7.28 17.53
N ILE A 296 -7.89 7.12 18.17
CA ILE A 296 -8.45 5.80 18.48
C ILE A 296 -8.72 5.02 17.19
N ALA A 297 -9.36 5.66 16.20
CA ALA A 297 -9.63 5.05 14.90
C ALA A 297 -8.36 4.63 14.16
N GLN A 298 -7.22 5.31 14.36
CA GLN A 298 -5.94 4.90 13.81
C GLN A 298 -5.44 3.57 14.38
N THR A 299 -5.72 3.25 15.64
CA THR A 299 -5.35 1.92 16.20
C THR A 299 -6.13 0.79 15.54
N LEU A 300 -7.36 1.06 15.08
CA LEU A 300 -8.19 0.10 14.33
C LEU A 300 -7.63 -0.21 12.93
N HIS A 301 -6.61 0.53 12.46
CA HIS A 301 -5.91 0.20 11.22
C HIS A 301 -5.26 -1.19 11.27
N ALA A 302 -4.81 -1.61 12.44
CA ALA A 302 -4.32 -2.97 12.68
C ALA A 302 -5.37 -4.04 12.35
N LEU A 303 -6.64 -3.78 12.65
CA LEU A 303 -7.74 -4.68 12.27
C LEU A 303 -8.10 -4.50 10.80
N SER A 304 -8.42 -3.28 10.39
CA SER A 304 -8.97 -3.03 9.05
C SER A 304 -7.98 -3.35 7.92
N PHE A 305 -6.68 -3.06 8.08
CA PHE A 305 -5.64 -3.29 7.07
C PHE A 305 -4.79 -4.53 7.38
N ALA A 306 -4.08 -4.54 8.53
CA ALA A 306 -3.07 -5.56 8.77
C ALA A 306 -3.66 -6.95 8.92
N MET A 307 -4.80 -7.09 9.62
CA MET A 307 -5.50 -8.39 9.75
C MET A 307 -6.07 -8.86 8.40
N GLY A 308 -6.65 -7.94 7.59
CA GLY A 308 -7.14 -8.28 6.25
C GLY A 308 -6.01 -8.78 5.32
N HIS A 309 -4.87 -8.10 5.35
CA HIS A 309 -3.68 -8.51 4.60
C HIS A 309 -3.13 -9.85 5.08
N TYR A 310 -3.01 -10.04 6.41
CA TYR A 310 -2.59 -11.30 7.02
C TYR A 310 -3.51 -12.46 6.63
N ALA A 311 -4.83 -12.25 6.68
CA ALA A 311 -5.83 -13.26 6.30
C ALA A 311 -5.69 -13.66 4.83
N PHE A 312 -5.47 -12.70 3.93
CA PHE A 312 -5.25 -12.97 2.52
C PHE A 312 -3.96 -13.77 2.30
N MET A 313 -2.85 -13.36 2.92
CA MET A 313 -1.58 -14.09 2.81
C MET A 313 -1.71 -15.52 3.36
N LYS A 314 -2.42 -15.69 4.47
CA LYS A 314 -2.72 -17.01 5.02
C LYS A 314 -3.55 -17.84 4.05
N TYR A 315 -4.61 -17.27 3.45
CA TYR A 315 -5.38 -17.95 2.41
C TYR A 315 -4.49 -18.42 1.24
N LEU A 316 -3.61 -17.55 0.75
CA LEU A 316 -2.71 -17.88 -0.36
C LEU A 316 -1.80 -19.06 0.00
N THR A 317 -1.18 -19.04 1.18
CA THR A 317 -0.24 -20.08 1.59
C THR A 317 -0.89 -21.42 1.89
N THR A 318 -2.18 -21.43 2.23
CA THR A 318 -2.91 -22.67 2.56
C THR A 318 -3.70 -23.26 1.38
N ASN A 319 -4.13 -22.44 0.42
CA ASN A 319 -5.06 -22.89 -0.63
C ASN A 319 -4.52 -22.74 -2.06
N ILE A 320 -3.44 -22.00 -2.27
CA ILE A 320 -2.87 -21.72 -3.59
C ILE A 320 -1.53 -22.44 -3.76
N PRO A 321 -1.30 -23.16 -4.87
CA PRO A 321 0.02 -23.73 -5.15
C PRO A 321 1.12 -22.66 -5.12
N HIS A 322 2.27 -22.96 -4.55
CA HIS A 322 3.38 -22.00 -4.38
C HIS A 322 3.78 -21.29 -5.67
N THR A 323 3.71 -21.98 -6.80
CA THR A 323 4.00 -21.41 -8.13
C THR A 323 3.02 -20.31 -8.56
N HIS A 324 1.80 -20.29 -8.03
CA HIS A 324 0.75 -19.33 -8.38
C HIS A 324 0.69 -18.12 -7.42
N ILE A 325 1.31 -18.22 -6.24
CA ILE A 325 1.27 -17.16 -5.21
C ILE A 325 1.74 -15.80 -5.75
N PRO A 326 2.86 -15.67 -6.51
CA PRO A 326 3.29 -14.38 -7.03
C PRO A 326 2.25 -13.71 -7.95
N LYS A 327 1.53 -14.50 -8.75
CA LYS A 327 0.46 -13.97 -9.62
C LYS A 327 -0.76 -13.53 -8.82
N ALA A 328 -1.15 -14.30 -7.80
CA ALA A 328 -2.24 -13.91 -6.90
C ALA A 328 -1.92 -12.61 -6.14
N GLN A 329 -0.67 -12.43 -5.72
CA GLN A 329 -0.18 -11.18 -5.12
C GLN A 329 -0.18 -10.02 -6.13
N GLY A 330 0.18 -10.26 -7.39
CA GLY A 330 0.10 -9.28 -8.47
C GLY A 330 -1.35 -8.81 -8.70
N MET A 331 -2.31 -9.74 -8.71
CA MET A 331 -3.74 -9.43 -8.81
C MET A 331 -4.21 -8.61 -7.59
N TYR A 332 -3.80 -8.99 -6.38
CA TYR A 332 -4.10 -8.22 -5.18
C TYR A 332 -3.55 -6.79 -5.27
N SER A 333 -2.32 -6.62 -5.73
CA SER A 333 -1.70 -5.29 -5.90
C SER A 333 -2.46 -4.44 -6.92
N ALA A 334 -2.86 -5.01 -8.05
CA ALA A 334 -3.58 -4.28 -9.09
C ALA A 334 -5.02 -3.98 -8.71
N PHE A 335 -5.78 -5.00 -8.30
CA PHE A 335 -7.21 -4.86 -8.03
C PHE A 335 -7.49 -4.21 -6.68
N ALA A 336 -6.83 -4.67 -5.60
CA ALA A 336 -7.11 -4.21 -4.26
C ALA A 336 -6.36 -2.91 -3.90
N LEU A 337 -5.05 -2.84 -4.17
CA LEU A 337 -4.23 -1.68 -3.76
C LEU A 337 -4.22 -0.53 -4.79
N SER A 338 -4.75 -0.75 -6.01
CA SER A 338 -4.72 0.26 -7.05
C SER A 338 -6.11 0.57 -7.60
N TRP A 339 -6.73 -0.32 -8.35
CA TRP A 339 -7.96 0.02 -9.12
C TRP A 339 -9.20 0.24 -8.25
N SER A 340 -9.42 -0.58 -7.23
CA SER A 340 -10.53 -0.34 -6.31
C SER A 340 -10.33 0.95 -5.51
N THR A 341 -9.10 1.19 -5.04
CA THR A 341 -8.76 2.44 -4.36
C THR A 341 -8.99 3.64 -5.28
N ALA A 342 -8.66 3.53 -6.58
CA ALA A 342 -8.92 4.60 -7.56
C ALA A 342 -10.41 4.96 -7.63
N VAL A 343 -11.29 3.97 -7.78
CA VAL A 343 -12.74 4.20 -7.83
C VAL A 343 -13.25 4.90 -6.57
N PHE A 344 -12.85 4.37 -5.41
CA PHE A 344 -13.31 4.92 -4.13
C PHE A 344 -12.59 6.20 -3.70
N THR A 345 -11.47 6.57 -4.33
CA THR A 345 -10.88 7.90 -4.21
C THR A 345 -11.78 8.95 -4.86
N ILE A 346 -12.27 8.71 -6.09
CA ILE A 346 -13.22 9.63 -6.75
C ILE A 346 -14.49 9.76 -5.92
N PHE A 347 -15.08 8.64 -5.52
CA PHE A 347 -16.30 8.63 -4.70
C PHE A 347 -16.09 9.36 -3.37
N GLY A 348 -14.98 9.09 -2.67
CA GLY A 348 -14.64 9.76 -1.43
C GLY A 348 -14.40 11.26 -1.61
N GLY A 349 -13.78 11.70 -2.72
CA GLY A 349 -13.55 13.11 -3.03
C GLY A 349 -14.84 13.89 -3.22
N PHE A 350 -15.77 13.31 -3.97
CA PHE A 350 -17.09 13.89 -4.14
C PHE A 350 -17.83 14.04 -2.80
N LEU A 351 -17.78 13.03 -1.94
CA LEU A 351 -18.39 13.08 -0.62
C LEU A 351 -17.67 14.09 0.30
N TYR A 352 -16.36 14.21 0.18
CA TYR A 352 -15.55 15.16 0.97
C TYR A 352 -15.92 16.63 0.68
N GLU A 353 -16.20 16.96 -0.58
CA GLU A 353 -16.63 18.32 -0.96
C GLU A 353 -18.01 18.68 -0.44
N ILE A 354 -18.91 17.70 -0.22
CA ILE A 354 -20.20 17.93 0.43
C ILE A 354 -19.98 18.23 1.92
N GLU A 355 -19.27 17.35 2.61
CA GLU A 355 -18.83 17.51 3.98
C GLU A 355 -17.66 16.57 4.26
N PRO A 356 -16.52 17.04 4.82
CA PRO A 356 -15.29 16.23 4.98
C PRO A 356 -15.50 14.86 5.62
N ARG A 357 -16.35 14.75 6.64
CA ARG A 357 -16.62 13.45 7.31
C ARG A 357 -17.41 12.47 6.44
N TYR A 358 -18.13 12.93 5.42
CA TYR A 358 -18.89 12.03 4.53
C TYR A 358 -17.98 11.14 3.70
N ALA A 359 -16.75 11.57 3.40
CA ALA A 359 -15.79 10.70 2.74
C ALA A 359 -15.52 9.41 3.54
N PHE A 360 -15.48 9.50 4.86
CA PHE A 360 -15.20 8.34 5.72
C PHE A 360 -16.41 7.43 5.90
N ILE A 361 -17.62 7.96 6.11
CA ILE A 361 -18.81 7.11 6.18
C ILE A 361 -19.10 6.45 4.83
N GLY A 362 -18.75 7.12 3.71
CA GLY A 362 -18.85 6.56 2.36
C GLY A 362 -18.05 5.27 2.19
N MET A 363 -16.99 5.07 2.97
CA MET A 363 -16.20 3.82 2.95
C MET A 363 -16.95 2.61 3.50
N LEU A 364 -18.09 2.80 4.18
CA LEU A 364 -19.00 1.70 4.54
C LEU A 364 -19.59 1.00 3.30
N ALA A 365 -19.69 1.70 2.16
CA ALA A 365 -20.08 1.08 0.88
C ALA A 365 -19.14 -0.07 0.48
N CYS A 366 -17.92 -0.12 1.02
CA CYS A 366 -16.97 -1.22 0.83
C CYS A 366 -16.95 -2.16 2.04
N SER A 367 -16.78 -1.61 3.25
CA SER A 367 -16.53 -2.44 4.42
C SER A 367 -17.73 -3.28 4.87
N LEU A 368 -18.97 -2.78 4.70
CA LEU A 368 -20.18 -3.55 5.02
C LEU A 368 -20.39 -4.73 4.05
N PRO A 369 -20.37 -4.58 2.71
CA PRO A 369 -20.42 -5.73 1.82
C PRO A 369 -19.28 -6.72 2.08
N ALA A 370 -18.04 -6.24 2.33
CA ALA A 370 -16.93 -7.11 2.69
C ALA A 370 -17.26 -7.95 3.94
N MET A 371 -17.89 -7.35 4.94
CA MET A 371 -18.30 -8.05 6.17
C MET A 371 -19.31 -9.15 5.88
N PHE A 372 -20.39 -8.86 5.14
CA PHE A 372 -21.41 -9.85 4.81
C PHE A 372 -20.87 -11.00 3.96
N ILE A 373 -20.05 -10.70 2.95
CA ILE A 373 -19.41 -11.72 2.11
C ILE A 373 -18.45 -12.59 2.95
N SER A 374 -17.69 -11.96 3.86
CA SER A 374 -16.76 -12.69 4.76
C SER A 374 -17.51 -13.63 5.72
N LEU A 375 -18.65 -13.22 6.26
CA LEU A 375 -19.50 -14.06 7.11
C LEU A 375 -20.06 -15.26 6.34
N GLY A 376 -20.45 -15.05 5.07
CA GLY A 376 -20.86 -16.14 4.17
C GLY A 376 -19.70 -17.10 3.89
N TYR A 377 -18.52 -16.57 3.58
CA TYR A 377 -17.32 -17.39 3.34
C TYR A 377 -16.89 -18.18 4.58
N MET A 378 -16.94 -17.58 5.76
CA MET A 378 -16.65 -18.26 7.04
C MET A 378 -17.54 -19.49 7.25
N LYS A 379 -18.84 -19.42 6.93
CA LYS A 379 -19.75 -20.57 7.01
C LYS A 379 -19.33 -21.71 6.09
N LEU A 380 -18.93 -21.39 4.86
CA LEU A 380 -18.44 -22.38 3.89
C LEU A 380 -17.14 -23.08 4.33
N GLU A 381 -16.27 -22.38 5.07
CA GLU A 381 -15.06 -22.97 5.65
C GLU A 381 -15.42 -23.98 6.76
N VAL A 382 -16.33 -23.62 7.66
CA VAL A 382 -16.76 -24.47 8.77
C VAL A 382 -17.44 -25.74 8.27
N GLU A 383 -18.33 -25.64 7.28
CA GLU A 383 -18.99 -26.81 6.69
C GLU A 383 -17.97 -27.82 6.09
N LYS A 384 -16.92 -27.31 5.45
CA LYS A 384 -15.85 -28.15 4.91
C LYS A 384 -15.10 -28.90 6.00
N ASP A 385 -14.75 -28.23 7.10
CA ASP A 385 -14.00 -28.86 8.20
C ASP A 385 -14.84 -29.94 8.90
N VAL A 386 -16.16 -29.76 8.99
CA VAL A 386 -17.09 -30.76 9.53
C VAL A 386 -17.17 -31.98 8.61
N LEU A 387 -17.23 -31.78 7.29
CA LEU A 387 -17.29 -32.88 6.31
C LEU A 387 -15.99 -33.70 6.32
N VAL A 388 -14.84 -33.05 6.31
CA VAL A 388 -13.52 -33.72 6.35
C VAL A 388 -13.34 -34.52 7.65
N THR A 389 -13.78 -33.99 8.80
CA THR A 389 -13.72 -34.68 10.07
C THR A 389 -14.72 -35.86 10.17
N ALA A 390 -15.85 -35.77 9.49
CA ALA A 390 -16.81 -36.86 9.40
C ALA A 390 -16.33 -38.02 8.51
N GLU A 391 -15.65 -37.70 7.41
CA GLU A 391 -15.03 -38.69 6.50
C GLU A 391 -13.81 -39.37 7.12
N ALA A 392 -13.01 -38.67 7.92
CA ALA A 392 -11.84 -39.21 8.62
C ALA A 392 -12.21 -40.13 9.80
N ARG A 393 -13.48 -40.11 10.25
CA ARG A 393 -14.01 -41.00 11.32
C ARG A 393 -14.71 -42.25 10.80
N LYS A 394 -14.90 -42.36 9.48
CA LYS A 394 -15.38 -43.57 8.78
C LYS A 394 -14.23 -44.42 8.26
#